data_d159be225f3f1153e88235e639d25b16
#
_entry.id   d159be225f3f1153e88235e639d25b16
#
_cell.length_a   1.000
_cell.length_b   1.000
_cell.length_c   1.000
_cell.angle_alpha   90.00
_cell.angle_beta   90.00
_cell.angle_gamma   90.00
#
_symmetry.space_group_name_H-M   'P 1'
#
loop_
_entity.id
_entity.type
_entity.pdbx_description
1 polymer ?
#
loop_
_entity_poly.entity_id
_entity_poly.type
_entity_poly.pdbx_seq_one_letter_code
_entity_poly.pdbx_strand_id
1 'polypeptide(L)'
;MKVPKGYSCREVLSYAAQLHGCFAVCNRNGQIELHSYVDSGYTVSTGRYWDSFEHNDYLFQVEKLTCYTGQDEEGKDVSVSSGDGPRAVIFSNPFMTQDTLDKVMDSLKGFSYMPGSLRMMGDPRLDPWDVLTVEDRKGGSYKVPLMKLEREYDGGFTDSVEAVGLSEDETNANWKGPTTKEMERYYAQLVM
;
A
#
# COMPACT_ATOMS: atom_id res chain seq x y z
N MET A 1 14.34 -9.12 -19.57
CA MET A 1 12.93 -8.68 -19.65
C MET A 1 12.86 -7.56 -20.71
N LYS A 2 12.03 -7.69 -21.76
CA LYS A 2 11.82 -6.59 -22.71
C LYS A 2 10.74 -5.68 -22.09
N VAL A 3 11.08 -4.42 -21.90
CA VAL A 3 10.09 -3.41 -21.44
C VAL A 3 9.05 -3.24 -22.57
N PRO A 4 7.76 -3.47 -22.29
CA PRO A 4 6.72 -3.28 -23.29
C PRO A 4 6.66 -1.78 -23.69
N LYS A 5 6.42 -1.52 -24.95
CA LYS A 5 6.20 -0.15 -25.43
C LYS A 5 4.88 0.37 -24.86
N GLY A 6 4.86 1.61 -24.35
CA GLY A 6 3.66 2.28 -23.88
C GLY A 6 3.54 2.46 -22.36
N TYR A 7 4.44 1.86 -21.58
CA TYR A 7 4.48 2.09 -20.14
C TYR A 7 5.42 3.24 -19.75
N SER A 8 5.03 4.03 -18.78
CA SER A 8 5.89 5.03 -18.16
C SER A 8 6.97 4.36 -17.28
N CYS A 9 8.10 5.04 -17.05
CA CYS A 9 9.13 4.53 -16.15
C CYS A 9 8.58 4.24 -14.73
N ARG A 10 7.63 5.03 -14.25
CA ARG A 10 6.98 4.82 -12.96
C ARG A 10 6.20 3.52 -12.93
N GLU A 11 5.44 3.20 -13.96
CA GLU A 11 4.69 1.93 -14.05
C GLU A 11 5.62 0.73 -14.07
N VAL A 12 6.70 0.80 -14.85
CA VAL A 12 7.69 -0.30 -14.92
C VAL A 12 8.35 -0.54 -13.56
N LEU A 13 8.73 0.53 -12.86
CA LEU A 13 9.30 0.43 -11.51
C LEU A 13 8.28 -0.13 -10.50
N SER A 14 7.02 0.31 -10.59
CA SER A 14 5.95 -0.21 -9.76
C SER A 14 5.72 -1.70 -9.99
N TYR A 15 5.67 -2.14 -11.26
CA TYR A 15 5.52 -3.55 -11.60
C TYR A 15 6.70 -4.39 -11.09
N ALA A 16 7.93 -3.89 -11.28
CA ALA A 16 9.12 -4.59 -10.77
C ALA A 16 9.09 -4.72 -9.24
N ALA A 17 8.68 -3.67 -8.52
CA ALA A 17 8.55 -3.71 -7.07
C ALA A 17 7.47 -4.71 -6.61
N GLN A 18 6.30 -4.72 -7.26
CA GLN A 18 5.20 -5.64 -6.95
C GLN A 18 5.59 -7.12 -7.10
N LEU A 19 6.48 -7.47 -8.05
CA LEU A 19 6.98 -8.86 -8.20
C LEU A 19 7.75 -9.34 -6.96
N HIS A 20 8.21 -8.42 -6.13
CA HIS A 20 8.94 -8.71 -4.89
C HIS A 20 8.14 -8.39 -3.61
N GLY A 21 6.85 -8.04 -3.73
CA GLY A 21 6.03 -7.61 -2.60
C GLY A 21 6.51 -6.29 -1.97
N CYS A 22 7.16 -5.44 -2.77
CA CYS A 22 7.79 -4.19 -2.36
C CYS A 22 7.14 -3.00 -3.06
N PHE A 23 7.52 -1.81 -2.66
CA PHE A 23 7.26 -0.56 -3.37
C PHE A 23 8.57 0.18 -3.66
N ALA A 24 8.59 0.95 -4.75
CA ALA A 24 9.77 1.70 -5.15
C ALA A 24 9.71 3.12 -4.54
N VAL A 25 10.77 3.51 -3.86
CA VAL A 25 10.92 4.84 -3.27
C VAL A 25 12.23 5.49 -3.68
N CYS A 26 12.27 6.80 -3.63
CA CYS A 26 13.51 7.56 -3.75
C CYS A 26 14.06 7.80 -2.34
N ASN A 27 15.25 7.31 -2.05
CA ASN A 27 15.91 7.54 -0.79
C ASN A 27 16.44 8.98 -0.65
N ARG A 28 16.97 9.31 0.51
CA ARG A 28 17.51 10.67 0.81
C ARG A 28 18.72 11.07 -0.05
N ASN A 29 19.37 10.11 -0.70
CA ASN A 29 20.49 10.32 -1.63
C ASN A 29 20.06 10.46 -3.09
N GLY A 30 18.74 10.43 -3.37
CA GLY A 30 18.21 10.51 -4.72
C GLY A 30 18.27 9.17 -5.50
N GLN A 31 18.49 8.05 -4.82
CA GLN A 31 18.54 6.73 -5.42
C GLN A 31 17.20 6.03 -5.29
N ILE A 32 16.82 5.25 -6.28
CA ILE A 32 15.61 4.41 -6.23
C ILE A 32 15.95 3.10 -5.53
N GLU A 33 15.19 2.79 -4.51
CA GLU A 33 15.29 1.57 -3.72
C GLU A 33 13.94 0.85 -3.64
N LEU A 34 13.96 -0.45 -3.42
CA LEU A 34 12.78 -1.25 -3.16
C LEU A 34 12.68 -1.52 -1.66
N HIS A 35 11.53 -1.16 -1.09
CA HIS A 35 11.24 -1.35 0.32
C HIS A 35 9.94 -2.11 0.54
N SER A 36 9.90 -2.91 1.58
CA SER A 36 8.67 -3.38 2.24
C SER A 36 8.51 -2.66 3.57
N TYR A 37 7.36 -2.79 4.21
CA TYR A 37 7.14 -2.23 5.54
C TYR A 37 8.00 -2.97 6.57
N VAL A 38 8.76 -2.21 7.38
CA VAL A 38 9.68 -2.74 8.39
C VAL A 38 9.36 -2.10 9.74
N ASP A 39 9.33 -2.92 10.79
CA ASP A 39 9.18 -2.42 12.15
C ASP A 39 10.37 -1.55 12.53
N SER A 40 10.13 -0.27 12.71
CA SER A 40 11.15 0.71 13.06
C SER A 40 11.59 0.61 14.53
N GLY A 41 10.85 -0.11 15.37
CA GLY A 41 11.01 -0.09 16.82
C GLY A 41 10.62 1.24 17.48
N TYR A 42 10.11 2.20 16.70
CA TYR A 42 9.71 3.50 17.20
C TYR A 42 8.32 3.45 17.82
N THR A 43 8.23 3.89 19.08
CA THR A 43 6.96 3.95 19.81
C THR A 43 6.48 5.38 19.94
N VAL A 44 5.26 5.63 19.51
CA VAL A 44 4.53 6.88 19.70
C VAL A 44 3.68 6.74 20.96
N SER A 45 4.18 7.31 22.06
CA SER A 45 3.43 7.33 23.32
C SER A 45 2.32 8.40 23.29
N THR A 46 1.34 8.25 24.19
CA THR A 46 0.15 9.12 24.29
C THR A 46 0.44 10.62 24.45
N GLY A 47 1.63 10.99 24.90
CA GLY A 47 2.07 12.38 25.02
C GLY A 47 2.72 12.97 23.77
N ARG A 48 2.90 12.20 22.71
CA ARG A 48 3.58 12.63 21.47
C ARG A 48 2.66 12.95 20.30
N TYR A 49 1.36 12.79 20.46
CA TYR A 49 0.37 13.17 19.45
C TYR A 49 -0.70 14.08 20.08
N TRP A 50 -1.29 14.96 19.27
CA TRP A 50 -2.17 16.04 19.80
C TRP A 50 -3.60 15.58 20.02
N ASP A 51 -4.23 15.06 19.01
CA ASP A 51 -5.62 14.64 19.06
C ASP A 51 -5.78 13.21 19.59
N SER A 52 -6.75 12.48 19.13
CA SER A 52 -6.86 11.05 19.36
C SER A 52 -6.20 10.30 18.21
N PHE A 53 -5.69 9.10 18.48
CA PHE A 53 -5.43 8.13 17.44
C PHE A 53 -6.77 7.59 16.94
N GLU A 54 -7.18 8.03 15.74
CA GLU A 54 -8.39 7.54 15.11
C GLU A 54 -8.05 6.25 14.37
N HIS A 55 -8.64 5.14 14.78
CA HIS A 55 -8.35 3.84 14.22
C HIS A 55 -9.63 3.00 14.08
N ASN A 56 -9.56 1.99 13.23
CA ASN A 56 -10.62 0.99 13.08
C ASN A 56 -10.72 0.11 14.34
N ASP A 57 -11.81 -0.64 14.45
CA ASP A 57 -12.03 -1.58 15.56
C ASP A 57 -11.33 -2.93 15.35
N TYR A 58 -10.75 -3.16 14.19
CA TYR A 58 -10.11 -4.44 13.82
C TYR A 58 -8.77 -4.23 13.13
N LEU A 59 -7.87 -5.19 13.32
CA LEU A 59 -6.61 -5.27 12.60
C LEU A 59 -6.85 -5.66 11.14
N PHE A 60 -6.18 -4.97 10.23
CA PHE A 60 -6.16 -5.36 8.84
C PHE A 60 -5.03 -6.35 8.59
N GLN A 61 -5.35 -7.43 7.90
CA GLN A 61 -4.40 -8.43 7.41
C GLN A 61 -4.80 -8.80 6.00
N VAL A 62 -3.83 -8.90 5.09
CA VAL A 62 -4.08 -9.37 3.73
C VAL A 62 -4.30 -10.89 3.77
N GLU A 63 -5.47 -11.32 3.31
CA GLU A 63 -5.85 -12.74 3.28
C GLU A 63 -5.78 -13.32 1.86
N LYS A 64 -5.94 -12.45 0.85
CA LYS A 64 -5.94 -12.84 -0.56
C LYS A 64 -5.29 -11.78 -1.42
N LEU A 65 -4.52 -12.21 -2.40
CA LEU A 65 -4.04 -11.36 -3.49
C LEU A 65 -4.69 -11.81 -4.79
N THR A 66 -5.16 -10.86 -5.59
CA THR A 66 -5.64 -11.10 -6.95
C THR A 66 -4.95 -10.13 -7.89
N CYS A 67 -4.22 -10.66 -8.87
CA CYS A 67 -3.50 -9.87 -9.85
C CYS A 67 -4.04 -10.11 -11.24
N TYR A 68 -4.48 -9.04 -11.90
CA TYR A 68 -4.83 -9.06 -13.31
C TYR A 68 -3.58 -8.94 -14.16
N THR A 69 -3.38 -9.92 -15.06
CA THR A 69 -2.16 -10.03 -15.87
C THR A 69 -2.35 -9.57 -17.32
N GLY A 70 -3.59 -9.42 -17.78
CA GLY A 70 -3.95 -8.99 -19.11
C GLY A 70 -5.32 -9.50 -19.53
N GLN A 71 -5.52 -9.61 -20.84
CA GLN A 71 -6.75 -10.16 -21.43
C GLN A 71 -6.38 -11.34 -22.35
N ASP A 72 -7.29 -12.29 -22.46
CA ASP A 72 -7.17 -13.38 -23.44
C ASP A 72 -7.58 -12.94 -24.86
N GLU A 73 -7.54 -13.88 -25.80
CA GLU A 73 -7.90 -13.62 -27.21
C GLU A 73 -9.38 -13.21 -27.40
N GLU A 74 -10.22 -13.52 -26.43
CA GLU A 74 -11.66 -13.18 -26.41
C GLU A 74 -11.94 -11.83 -25.71
N GLY A 75 -10.91 -11.17 -25.16
CA GLY A 75 -11.01 -9.91 -24.42
C GLY A 75 -11.45 -10.05 -22.97
N LYS A 76 -11.42 -11.29 -22.42
CA LYS A 76 -11.74 -11.55 -21.01
C LYS A 76 -10.50 -11.35 -20.14
N ASP A 77 -10.68 -10.73 -18.99
CA ASP A 77 -9.59 -10.47 -18.04
C ASP A 77 -9.00 -11.79 -17.50
N VAL A 78 -7.68 -11.91 -17.62
CA VAL A 78 -6.88 -13.00 -17.06
C VAL A 78 -6.30 -12.58 -15.74
N SER A 79 -6.50 -13.37 -14.69
CA SER A 79 -5.97 -13.08 -13.36
C SER A 79 -5.36 -14.32 -12.72
N VAL A 80 -4.43 -14.08 -11.82
CA VAL A 80 -3.88 -15.06 -10.89
C VAL A 80 -4.25 -14.66 -9.47
N SER A 81 -4.47 -15.63 -8.58
CA SER A 81 -4.82 -15.34 -7.18
C SER A 81 -4.12 -16.29 -6.23
N SER A 82 -3.80 -15.76 -5.03
CA SER A 82 -3.15 -16.50 -3.95
C SER A 82 -3.78 -16.13 -2.62
N GLY A 83 -3.90 -17.10 -1.73
CA GLY A 83 -4.63 -16.96 -0.47
C GLY A 83 -6.14 -17.15 -0.61
N ASP A 84 -6.83 -17.20 0.53
CA ASP A 84 -8.27 -17.39 0.63
C ASP A 84 -8.83 -16.57 1.79
N GLY A 85 -9.83 -15.74 1.52
CA GLY A 85 -10.45 -14.88 2.52
C GLY A 85 -11.13 -13.66 1.91
N PRO A 86 -11.95 -12.94 2.70
CA PRO A 86 -12.67 -11.77 2.26
C PRO A 86 -11.79 -10.53 2.05
N ARG A 87 -10.65 -10.43 2.77
CA ARG A 87 -9.76 -9.25 2.70
C ARG A 87 -8.77 -9.40 1.56
N ALA A 88 -9.28 -9.13 0.35
CA ALA A 88 -8.51 -9.25 -0.88
C ALA A 88 -7.88 -7.92 -1.29
N VAL A 89 -6.59 -7.95 -1.64
CA VAL A 89 -5.92 -6.86 -2.35
C VAL A 89 -5.91 -7.19 -3.84
N ILE A 90 -6.44 -6.29 -4.64
CA ILE A 90 -6.59 -6.46 -6.08
C ILE A 90 -5.72 -5.43 -6.79
N PHE A 91 -4.89 -5.90 -7.72
CA PHE A 91 -3.98 -5.04 -8.48
C PHE A 91 -3.75 -5.58 -9.89
N SER A 92 -3.01 -4.86 -10.71
CA SER A 92 -2.70 -5.23 -12.09
C SER A 92 -1.20 -5.24 -12.31
N ASN A 93 -0.68 -6.34 -12.88
CA ASN A 93 0.72 -6.46 -13.26
C ASN A 93 0.88 -7.49 -14.39
N PRO A 94 1.22 -7.05 -15.61
CA PRO A 94 1.30 -7.96 -16.76
C PRO A 94 2.46 -8.97 -16.70
N PHE A 95 3.36 -8.83 -15.74
CA PHE A 95 4.51 -9.73 -15.55
C PHE A 95 4.32 -10.71 -14.39
N MET A 96 3.19 -10.63 -13.66
CA MET A 96 2.92 -11.51 -12.55
C MET A 96 2.63 -12.93 -13.01
N THR A 97 3.24 -13.89 -12.33
CA THR A 97 2.95 -15.32 -12.49
C THR A 97 2.38 -15.88 -11.20
N GLN A 98 1.70 -17.02 -11.27
CA GLN A 98 1.15 -17.69 -10.08
C GLN A 98 2.25 -17.94 -9.03
N ASP A 99 3.39 -18.51 -9.45
CA ASP A 99 4.52 -18.82 -8.55
C ASP A 99 5.12 -17.55 -7.88
N THR A 100 5.14 -16.44 -8.61
CA THR A 100 5.61 -15.16 -8.04
C THR A 100 4.58 -14.59 -7.06
N LEU A 101 3.29 -14.66 -7.39
CA LEU A 101 2.21 -14.18 -6.53
C LEU A 101 2.15 -14.97 -5.20
N ASP A 102 2.35 -16.29 -5.28
CA ASP A 102 2.39 -17.16 -4.10
C ASP A 102 3.56 -16.76 -3.15
N LYS A 103 4.73 -16.46 -3.71
CA LYS A 103 5.88 -15.97 -2.92
C LYS A 103 5.61 -14.60 -2.29
N VAL A 104 4.94 -13.70 -3.02
CA VAL A 104 4.55 -12.39 -2.48
C VAL A 104 3.53 -12.59 -1.36
N MET A 105 2.54 -13.44 -1.55
CA MET A 105 1.55 -13.77 -0.50
C MET A 105 2.23 -14.36 0.74
N ASP A 106 3.19 -15.27 0.56
CA ASP A 106 3.94 -15.86 1.66
C ASP A 106 4.75 -14.81 2.45
N SER A 107 5.28 -13.79 1.78
CA SER A 107 6.01 -12.70 2.44
C SER A 107 5.10 -11.77 3.25
N LEU A 108 3.81 -11.70 2.91
CA LEU A 108 2.82 -10.90 3.63
C LEU A 108 2.13 -11.65 4.76
N LYS A 109 2.33 -12.98 4.85
CA LYS A 109 1.77 -13.78 5.95
C LYS A 109 2.28 -13.29 7.30
N GLY A 110 1.34 -12.99 8.19
CA GLY A 110 1.65 -12.49 9.53
C GLY A 110 1.83 -10.96 9.62
N PHE A 111 1.88 -10.24 8.51
CA PHE A 111 1.83 -8.78 8.54
C PHE A 111 0.39 -8.33 8.78
N SER A 112 0.16 -7.79 9.97
CA SER A 112 -1.11 -7.18 10.36
C SER A 112 -0.87 -5.82 10.98
N TYR A 113 -1.77 -4.89 10.74
CA TYR A 113 -1.66 -3.54 11.27
C TYR A 113 -3.03 -2.96 11.60
N MET A 114 -3.03 -1.88 12.39
CA MET A 114 -4.23 -1.12 12.69
C MET A 114 -4.38 0.01 11.67
N PRO A 115 -5.43 -0.01 10.82
CA PRO A 115 -5.77 1.14 9.99
C PRO A 115 -6.19 2.32 10.86
N GLY A 116 -5.69 3.50 10.50
CA GLY A 116 -6.03 4.70 11.26
C GLY A 116 -5.15 5.88 10.88
N SER A 117 -5.42 6.99 11.53
CA SER A 117 -4.69 8.24 11.33
C SER A 117 -4.35 8.91 12.67
N LEU A 118 -3.21 9.59 12.69
CA LEU A 118 -2.80 10.42 13.80
C LEU A 118 -1.95 11.59 13.35
N ARG A 119 -2.01 12.67 14.12
CA ARG A 119 -1.12 13.81 13.99
C ARG A 119 -0.20 13.88 15.20
N MET A 120 1.11 13.82 14.98
CA MET A 120 2.10 13.69 16.04
C MET A 120 3.26 14.69 15.90
N MET A 121 4.04 14.80 16.95
CA MET A 121 5.32 15.52 16.90
C MET A 121 6.22 14.84 15.86
N GLY A 122 6.67 15.60 14.88
CA GLY A 122 7.46 15.08 13.77
C GLY A 122 8.81 14.52 14.22
N ASP A 123 9.23 13.47 13.57
CA ASP A 123 10.56 12.90 13.74
C ASP A 123 11.23 12.71 12.37
N PRO A 124 12.31 13.46 12.07
CA PRO A 124 12.98 13.40 10.77
C PRO A 124 13.68 12.05 10.49
N ARG A 125 13.76 11.16 11.48
CA ARG A 125 14.33 9.82 11.31
C ARG A 125 13.37 8.84 10.65
N LEU A 126 12.05 9.12 10.73
CA LEU A 126 11.02 8.27 10.17
C LEU A 126 11.00 8.35 8.65
N ASP A 127 10.84 7.21 8.02
CA ASP A 127 10.73 7.05 6.58
C ASP A 127 9.39 6.40 6.18
N PRO A 128 8.90 6.60 4.94
CA PRO A 128 7.57 6.12 4.50
C PRO A 128 7.39 4.60 4.47
N TRP A 129 8.38 3.81 4.84
CA TRP A 129 8.33 2.35 4.95
C TRP A 129 8.37 1.84 6.39
N ASP A 130 8.46 2.75 7.35
CA ASP A 130 8.48 2.41 8.76
C ASP A 130 7.12 1.94 9.26
N VAL A 131 7.12 0.98 10.17
CA VAL A 131 5.96 0.61 10.96
C VAL A 131 6.17 1.11 12.38
N LEU A 132 5.28 1.96 12.85
CA LEU A 132 5.30 2.49 14.20
C LEU A 132 4.53 1.58 15.16
N THR A 133 4.87 1.68 16.43
CA THR A 133 4.01 1.22 17.53
C THR A 133 3.31 2.45 18.12
N VAL A 134 2.00 2.53 18.02
CA VAL A 134 1.20 3.64 18.56
C VAL A 134 0.47 3.18 19.82
N GLU A 135 0.70 3.89 20.93
CA GLU A 135 -0.01 3.66 22.17
C GLU A 135 -1.30 4.50 22.20
N ASP A 136 -2.45 3.83 22.34
CA ASP A 136 -3.74 4.50 22.49
C ASP A 136 -3.94 4.95 23.95
N ARG A 137 -4.69 6.04 24.13
CA ARG A 137 -5.09 6.57 25.46
C ARG A 137 -5.97 5.62 26.27
N LYS A 138 -6.53 4.59 25.65
CA LYS A 138 -7.30 3.52 26.29
C LYS A 138 -6.44 2.34 26.76
N GLY A 139 -5.11 2.42 26.53
CA GLY A 139 -4.15 1.38 26.92
C GLY A 139 -3.90 0.32 25.87
N GLY A 140 -4.39 0.51 24.64
CA GLY A 140 -4.04 -0.32 23.48
C GLY A 140 -2.67 0.03 22.94
N SER A 141 -2.06 -0.90 22.20
CA SER A 141 -0.80 -0.70 21.47
C SER A 141 -0.91 -1.37 20.11
N TYR A 142 -0.69 -0.61 19.05
CA TYR A 142 -0.98 -1.03 17.69
C TYR A 142 0.18 -0.77 16.75
N LYS A 143 0.41 -1.67 15.78
CA LYS A 143 1.33 -1.47 14.68
C LYS A 143 0.64 -0.65 13.59
N VAL A 144 1.26 0.45 13.17
CA VAL A 144 0.74 1.41 12.19
C VAL A 144 1.83 1.69 11.15
N PRO A 145 1.72 1.16 9.92
CA PRO A 145 2.65 1.47 8.85
C PRO A 145 2.47 2.89 8.33
N LEU A 146 3.56 3.54 7.98
CA LEU A 146 3.57 4.88 7.40
C LEU A 146 3.21 4.82 5.91
N MET A 147 1.94 4.51 5.57
CA MET A 147 1.47 4.43 4.18
C MET A 147 1.34 5.81 3.56
N LYS A 148 0.95 6.78 4.35
CA LYS A 148 0.96 8.20 4.01
C LYS A 148 1.64 8.95 5.13
N LEU A 149 2.62 9.77 4.78
CA LEU A 149 3.39 10.60 5.71
C LEU A 149 3.45 12.01 5.13
N GLU A 150 2.73 12.93 5.76
CA GLU A 150 2.77 14.35 5.44
C GLU A 150 3.55 15.09 6.53
N ARG A 151 4.54 15.87 6.13
CA ARG A 151 5.41 16.64 7.02
C ARG A 151 5.18 18.11 6.88
N GLU A 152 4.88 18.75 7.98
CA GLU A 152 4.73 20.20 8.07
C GLU A 152 5.83 20.79 8.94
N TYR A 153 6.36 21.93 8.49
CA TYR A 153 7.28 22.74 9.26
C TYR A 153 6.75 24.18 9.30
N ASP A 154 5.90 24.45 10.27
CA ASP A 154 5.32 25.78 10.52
C ASP A 154 5.37 26.09 12.02
N GLY A 155 6.45 26.74 12.46
CA GLY A 155 6.70 27.04 13.88
C GLY A 155 6.93 25.80 14.77
N GLY A 156 6.98 24.62 14.18
CA GLY A 156 7.20 23.31 14.78
C GLY A 156 7.34 22.25 13.70
N PHE A 157 7.70 21.03 14.10
CA PHE A 157 7.79 19.90 13.19
C PHE A 157 6.68 18.92 13.50
N THR A 158 5.79 18.70 12.54
CA THR A 158 4.59 17.88 12.67
C THR A 158 4.58 16.82 11.58
N ASP A 159 4.28 15.59 11.96
CA ASP A 159 4.01 14.47 11.05
C ASP A 159 2.52 14.09 11.14
N SER A 160 1.84 14.08 10.01
CA SER A 160 0.52 13.48 9.86
C SER A 160 0.67 12.11 9.19
N VAL A 161 0.20 11.09 9.86
CA VAL A 161 0.38 9.69 9.50
C VAL A 161 -0.97 9.07 9.20
N GLU A 162 -1.04 8.28 8.14
CA GLU A 162 -2.23 7.51 7.80
C GLU A 162 -1.83 6.09 7.37
N ALA A 163 -2.49 5.10 7.95
CA ALA A 163 -2.49 3.71 7.52
C ALA A 163 -3.87 3.38 6.95
N VAL A 164 -3.93 3.18 5.65
CA VAL A 164 -5.18 2.90 4.94
C VAL A 164 -5.58 1.44 5.17
N GLY A 165 -6.86 1.21 5.51
CA GLY A 165 -7.46 -0.12 5.57
C GLY A 165 -8.83 -0.06 4.92
N LEU A 166 -9.18 -1.10 4.17
CA LEU A 166 -10.53 -1.23 3.63
C LEU A 166 -11.49 -1.52 4.77
N SER A 167 -12.53 -0.71 4.94
CA SER A 167 -13.67 -1.08 5.78
C SER A 167 -14.42 -2.24 5.14
N GLU A 168 -15.13 -3.06 5.93
CA GLU A 168 -15.93 -4.18 5.39
C GLU A 168 -16.95 -3.71 4.35
N ASP A 169 -17.47 -2.50 4.50
CA ASP A 169 -18.45 -1.90 3.59
C ASP A 169 -17.83 -1.38 2.27
N GLU A 170 -16.55 -1.01 2.26
CA GLU A 170 -15.87 -0.50 1.08
C GLU A 170 -15.35 -1.58 0.14
N THR A 171 -15.21 -2.81 0.61
CA THR A 171 -14.74 -3.95 -0.19
C THR A 171 -15.69 -4.27 -1.35
N ASN A 172 -16.96 -3.90 -1.25
CA ASN A 172 -18.00 -4.21 -2.24
C ASN A 172 -18.47 -3.04 -3.11
N ALA A 173 -18.16 -1.79 -2.78
CA ALA A 173 -18.93 -0.67 -3.34
C ALA A 173 -18.31 0.06 -4.54
N ASN A 174 -16.98 0.06 -4.78
CA ASN A 174 -16.37 0.93 -5.78
C ASN A 174 -15.18 0.34 -6.56
N TRP A 175 -15.08 -0.98 -6.70
CA TRP A 175 -14.02 -1.53 -7.52
C TRP A 175 -14.32 -1.36 -9.01
N LYS A 176 -13.61 -0.46 -9.67
CA LYS A 176 -13.55 -0.40 -11.14
C LYS A 176 -12.45 -1.33 -11.61
N GLY A 177 -12.79 -2.32 -12.39
CA GLY A 177 -11.85 -3.25 -13.01
C GLY A 177 -10.72 -2.53 -13.76
N PRO A 178 -9.55 -3.16 -13.92
CA PRO A 178 -8.44 -2.59 -14.67
C PRO A 178 -8.84 -2.16 -16.08
N THR A 179 -9.67 -2.94 -16.75
CA THR A 179 -10.24 -2.64 -18.07
C THR A 179 -11.03 -1.33 -18.10
N THR A 180 -11.82 -1.06 -17.06
CA THR A 180 -12.59 0.20 -16.98
C THR A 180 -11.67 1.39 -16.80
N LYS A 181 -10.60 1.26 -15.99
CA LYS A 181 -9.59 2.31 -15.79
C LYS A 181 -8.75 2.54 -17.05
N GLU A 182 -8.41 1.49 -17.78
CA GLU A 182 -7.69 1.61 -19.06
C GLU A 182 -8.58 2.21 -20.13
N MET A 183 -9.85 1.84 -20.21
CA MET A 183 -10.83 2.47 -21.10
C MET A 183 -11.03 3.95 -20.77
N GLU A 184 -11.17 4.32 -19.51
CA GLU A 184 -11.24 5.73 -19.09
C GLU A 184 -9.97 6.50 -19.49
N ARG A 185 -8.78 5.92 -19.38
CA ARG A 185 -7.50 6.50 -19.85
C ARG A 185 -7.45 6.61 -21.37
N TYR A 186 -7.93 5.61 -22.10
CA TYR A 186 -7.99 5.62 -23.56
C TYR A 186 -8.96 6.71 -24.06
N TYR A 187 -10.13 6.82 -23.45
CA TYR A 187 -11.07 7.90 -23.78
C TYR A 187 -10.52 9.29 -23.45
N ALA A 188 -9.81 9.44 -22.32
CA ALA A 188 -9.15 10.70 -21.97
C ALA A 188 -8.04 11.11 -22.96
N GLN A 189 -7.38 10.15 -23.59
CA GLN A 189 -6.37 10.41 -24.64
C GLN A 189 -6.96 10.70 -26.02
N LEU A 190 -8.20 10.26 -26.30
CA LEU A 190 -8.88 10.50 -27.57
C LEU A 190 -9.61 11.86 -27.62
N VAL A 191 -9.78 12.52 -26.47
CA VAL A 191 -10.50 13.81 -26.35
C VAL A 191 -9.52 15.00 -26.30
N MET A 192 -8.22 14.78 -26.37
CA MET A 192 -7.20 15.81 -26.57
C MET A 192 -6.68 15.77 -28.01
#